data_5770bcb14ed001e15357a8fb4e1356b5
#
_entry.id   5770bcb14ed001e15357a8fb4e1356b5
#
_cell.length_a   1.000
_cell.length_b   1.000
_cell.length_c   1.000
_cell.angle_alpha   90.00
_cell.angle_beta   90.00
_cell.angle_gamma   90.00
#
_symmetry.space_group_name_H-M   'P 1'
#
loop_
_entity.id
_entity.type
_entity.pdbx_description
1 polymer ?
#
loop_
_entity_poly.entity_id
_entity_poly.type
_entity_poly.pdbx_seq_one_letter_code
_entity_poly.pdbx_strand_id
1 'polypeptide(L)'
;TQGVSSAASDVYKRQEIRRLVQWETEVQQIMPNAGSLRTSEILRWPGVLGANSVNVDDLLSQAIGLLNTTLDPVSSNSNREGKKLAGLLRGYLSSSRNFVQQIQKVWPTVEAELKSRLEERVADFEKRLDPSRLEQEVVLLLSKADIREEIDRLSLHLNETERVLASEGPTGRRLDFLMQELNREANTVGAKAAHPKTTASSVDLKVLIEQMREQVQNIE
;
A
#
# COMPACT_ATOMS: atom_id res chain seq x y z
N THR A 1 -13.36 -46.79 -8.24
CA THR A 1 -14.44 -46.23 -9.13
C THR A 1 -13.93 -45.77 -10.51
N GLN A 2 -12.60 -45.64 -10.75
CA GLN A 2 -12.05 -45.22 -12.05
C GLN A 2 -12.12 -46.29 -13.15
N GLY A 3 -12.18 -47.57 -12.82
CA GLY A 3 -12.18 -48.67 -13.81
C GLY A 3 -13.51 -48.81 -14.59
N VAL A 4 -14.64 -48.43 -14.01
CA VAL A 4 -15.97 -48.60 -14.64
C VAL A 4 -16.24 -47.50 -15.70
N SER A 5 -15.72 -46.30 -15.48
CA SER A 5 -15.88 -45.17 -16.41
C SER A 5 -15.11 -45.37 -17.73
N SER A 6 -13.90 -45.98 -17.68
CA SER A 6 -13.06 -46.23 -18.86
C SER A 6 -13.70 -47.32 -19.75
N ALA A 7 -14.15 -48.44 -19.18
CA ALA A 7 -14.78 -49.53 -19.92
C ALA A 7 -16.09 -49.09 -20.60
N ALA A 8 -16.93 -48.30 -19.93
CA ALA A 8 -18.15 -47.74 -20.52
C ALA A 8 -17.86 -46.79 -21.68
N SER A 9 -16.83 -45.96 -21.55
CA SER A 9 -16.39 -45.04 -22.62
C SER A 9 -15.89 -45.79 -23.85
N ASP A 10 -15.13 -46.90 -23.65
CA ASP A 10 -14.62 -47.70 -24.76
C ASP A 10 -15.72 -48.50 -25.47
N VAL A 11 -16.71 -48.97 -24.73
CA VAL A 11 -17.91 -49.61 -25.31
C VAL A 11 -18.69 -48.62 -26.18
N TYR A 12 -18.89 -47.39 -25.70
CA TYR A 12 -19.60 -46.34 -26.46
C TYR A 12 -18.83 -45.96 -27.73
N LYS A 13 -17.52 -45.80 -27.68
CA LYS A 13 -16.68 -45.51 -28.86
C LYS A 13 -16.79 -46.60 -29.92
N ARG A 14 -16.78 -47.88 -29.50
CA ARG A 14 -16.96 -49.00 -30.42
C ARG A 14 -18.35 -49.05 -31.04
N GLN A 15 -19.36 -48.64 -30.30
CA GLN A 15 -20.73 -48.53 -30.82
C GLN A 15 -20.84 -47.44 -31.90
N GLU A 16 -20.27 -46.27 -31.68
CA GLU A 16 -20.25 -45.21 -32.65
C GLU A 16 -19.49 -45.59 -33.95
N ILE A 17 -18.35 -46.27 -33.82
CA ILE A 17 -17.62 -46.79 -35.00
C ILE A 17 -18.48 -47.77 -35.77
N ARG A 18 -19.19 -48.69 -35.10
CA ARG A 18 -20.11 -49.62 -35.77
C ARG A 18 -21.26 -48.94 -36.50
N ARG A 19 -21.82 -47.90 -35.94
CA ARG A 19 -22.86 -47.08 -36.59
C ARG A 19 -22.32 -46.40 -37.82
N LEU A 20 -21.14 -45.85 -37.77
CA LEU A 20 -20.50 -45.21 -38.92
C LEU A 20 -20.29 -46.19 -40.07
N VAL A 21 -19.81 -47.40 -39.79
CA VAL A 21 -19.63 -48.48 -40.80
C VAL A 21 -20.98 -48.90 -41.39
N GLN A 22 -22.02 -49.01 -40.56
CA GLN A 22 -23.36 -49.32 -41.04
C GLN A 22 -23.89 -48.20 -41.97
N TRP A 23 -23.76 -46.94 -41.58
CA TRP A 23 -24.15 -45.80 -42.44
C TRP A 23 -23.34 -45.73 -43.75
N GLU A 24 -22.05 -46.04 -43.70
CA GLU A 24 -21.23 -46.16 -44.92
C GLU A 24 -21.82 -47.19 -45.89
N THR A 25 -22.21 -48.33 -45.37
CA THR A 25 -22.84 -49.42 -46.20
C THR A 25 -24.18 -48.96 -46.81
N GLU A 26 -25.02 -48.28 -46.02
CA GLU A 26 -26.31 -47.74 -46.47
C GLU A 26 -26.10 -46.65 -47.54
N VAL A 27 -25.13 -45.74 -47.37
CA VAL A 27 -24.78 -44.70 -48.34
C VAL A 27 -24.28 -45.32 -49.67
N GLN A 28 -23.44 -46.35 -49.60
CA GLN A 28 -22.92 -47.04 -50.79
C GLN A 28 -24.02 -47.81 -51.56
N GLN A 29 -25.08 -48.25 -50.86
CA GLN A 29 -26.24 -48.86 -51.55
C GLN A 29 -27.03 -47.82 -52.32
N ILE A 30 -27.12 -46.59 -51.85
CA ILE A 30 -27.83 -45.49 -52.50
C ILE A 30 -26.95 -44.83 -53.58
N MET A 31 -25.64 -44.72 -53.26
CA MET A 31 -24.63 -44.08 -54.11
C MET A 31 -23.44 -45.04 -54.33
N PRO A 32 -23.50 -45.91 -55.34
CA PRO A 32 -22.47 -46.94 -55.58
C PRO A 32 -21.04 -46.41 -55.81
N ASN A 33 -20.93 -45.15 -56.22
CA ASN A 33 -19.64 -44.48 -56.44
C ASN A 33 -19.16 -43.65 -55.23
N ALA A 34 -19.84 -43.73 -54.06
CA ALA A 34 -19.40 -43.05 -52.88
C ALA A 34 -18.08 -43.70 -52.37
N GLY A 35 -17.08 -42.87 -52.07
CA GLY A 35 -15.81 -43.33 -51.53
C GLY A 35 -15.96 -43.88 -50.10
N SER A 36 -15.14 -44.88 -49.74
CA SER A 36 -15.12 -45.43 -48.40
C SER A 36 -14.53 -44.44 -47.39
N LEU A 37 -15.06 -44.44 -46.15
CA LEU A 37 -14.58 -43.66 -45.06
C LEU A 37 -13.14 -44.05 -44.71
N ARG A 38 -12.23 -43.12 -44.63
CA ARG A 38 -10.86 -43.36 -44.20
C ARG A 38 -10.80 -43.49 -42.68
N THR A 39 -9.89 -44.27 -42.18
CA THR A 39 -9.69 -44.44 -40.74
C THR A 39 -9.47 -43.11 -40.01
N SER A 40 -8.79 -42.14 -40.66
CA SER A 40 -8.59 -40.79 -40.13
C SER A 40 -9.88 -39.96 -40.01
N GLU A 41 -10.86 -40.22 -40.88
CA GLU A 41 -12.18 -39.54 -40.85
C GLU A 41 -13.05 -40.16 -39.76
N ILE A 42 -13.03 -41.49 -39.60
CA ILE A 42 -13.70 -42.19 -38.50
C ILE A 42 -13.16 -41.70 -37.14
N LEU A 43 -11.84 -41.58 -37.02
CA LEU A 43 -11.22 -41.11 -35.76
C LEU A 43 -11.55 -39.67 -35.44
N ARG A 44 -11.77 -38.82 -36.44
CA ARG A 44 -12.17 -37.40 -36.25
C ARG A 44 -13.65 -37.24 -35.96
N TRP A 45 -14.44 -38.29 -36.14
CA TRP A 45 -15.89 -38.19 -35.90
C TRP A 45 -16.23 -37.85 -34.47
N PRO A 46 -17.17 -36.89 -34.24
CA PRO A 46 -17.57 -36.55 -32.88
C PRO A 46 -17.99 -37.77 -32.05
N GLY A 47 -17.40 -38.01 -30.93
CA GLY A 47 -17.70 -39.16 -30.05
C GLY A 47 -16.84 -40.41 -30.26
N VAL A 48 -16.05 -40.51 -31.36
CA VAL A 48 -15.12 -41.65 -31.58
C VAL A 48 -13.80 -41.46 -30.84
N LEU A 49 -13.09 -40.39 -31.09
CA LEU A 49 -12.03 -39.96 -30.18
C LEU A 49 -12.72 -39.08 -29.15
N GLY A 50 -13.07 -39.65 -28.01
CA GLY A 50 -13.52 -38.81 -26.90
C GLY A 50 -12.40 -37.84 -26.60
N ALA A 51 -12.68 -36.52 -26.72
CA ALA A 51 -11.96 -35.63 -25.89
C ALA A 51 -12.06 -36.20 -24.48
N ASN A 52 -10.93 -36.48 -23.81
CA ASN A 52 -10.94 -36.73 -22.40
C ASN A 52 -11.77 -35.59 -21.82
N SER A 53 -13.01 -35.90 -21.40
CA SER A 53 -13.84 -34.88 -20.74
C SER A 53 -13.11 -34.61 -19.44
N VAL A 54 -12.25 -33.59 -19.52
CA VAL A 54 -11.62 -33.05 -18.32
C VAL A 54 -12.79 -32.64 -17.44
N ASN A 55 -12.93 -33.29 -16.32
CA ASN A 55 -13.96 -32.91 -15.36
C ASN A 55 -13.62 -31.49 -14.92
N VAL A 56 -14.38 -30.53 -15.42
CA VAL A 56 -14.15 -29.10 -15.16
C VAL A 56 -14.21 -28.82 -13.66
N ASP A 57 -15.07 -29.51 -12.93
CA ASP A 57 -15.21 -29.36 -11.47
C ASP A 57 -13.96 -29.88 -10.73
N ASP A 58 -13.39 -30.99 -11.18
CA ASP A 58 -12.14 -31.53 -10.65
C ASP A 58 -10.95 -30.59 -10.93
N LEU A 59 -10.88 -30.07 -12.15
CA LEU A 59 -9.85 -29.10 -12.54
C LEU A 59 -9.97 -27.83 -11.72
N LEU A 60 -11.19 -27.33 -11.53
CA LEU A 60 -11.46 -26.13 -10.72
C LEU A 60 -11.09 -26.35 -9.25
N SER A 61 -11.45 -27.51 -8.69
CA SER A 61 -11.08 -27.88 -7.31
C SER A 61 -9.58 -27.97 -7.11
N GLN A 62 -8.85 -28.55 -8.05
CA GLN A 62 -7.39 -28.62 -8.03
C GLN A 62 -6.76 -27.23 -8.19
N ALA A 63 -7.28 -26.39 -9.08
CA ALA A 63 -6.81 -25.02 -9.27
C ALA A 63 -7.02 -24.17 -8.01
N ILE A 64 -8.17 -24.25 -7.36
CA ILE A 64 -8.45 -23.56 -6.09
C ILE A 64 -7.53 -24.08 -4.98
N GLY A 65 -7.32 -25.39 -4.90
CA GLY A 65 -6.38 -26.00 -3.94
C GLY A 65 -4.95 -25.50 -4.11
N LEU A 66 -4.46 -25.43 -5.35
CA LEU A 66 -3.15 -24.88 -5.67
C LEU A 66 -3.05 -23.38 -5.36
N LEU A 67 -4.11 -22.62 -5.66
CA LEU A 67 -4.17 -21.19 -5.37
C LEU A 67 -4.06 -20.94 -3.85
N ASN A 68 -4.84 -21.65 -3.05
CA ASN A 68 -4.79 -21.52 -1.59
C ASN A 68 -3.42 -21.89 -1.03
N THR A 69 -2.83 -23.01 -1.48
CA THR A 69 -1.49 -23.43 -1.03
C THR A 69 -0.38 -22.44 -1.41
N THR A 70 -0.56 -21.65 -2.47
CA THR A 70 0.40 -20.60 -2.86
C THR A 70 0.13 -19.27 -2.16
N LEU A 71 -1.12 -18.93 -1.89
CA LEU A 71 -1.49 -17.69 -1.22
C LEU A 71 -1.20 -17.69 0.29
N ASP A 72 -1.35 -18.85 0.96
CA ASP A 72 -1.12 -18.96 2.40
C ASP A 72 0.32 -18.55 2.82
N PRO A 73 1.40 -19.05 2.17
CA PRO A 73 2.76 -18.61 2.46
C PRO A 73 2.99 -17.14 2.17
N VAL A 74 2.42 -16.58 1.09
CA VAL A 74 2.55 -15.17 0.73
C VAL A 74 1.90 -14.30 1.81
N SER A 75 0.65 -14.60 2.18
CA SER A 75 -0.06 -13.88 3.24
C SER A 75 0.67 -13.96 4.59
N SER A 76 1.16 -15.14 4.95
CA SER A 76 1.94 -15.32 6.19
C SER A 76 3.24 -14.50 6.17
N ASN A 77 3.94 -14.44 5.04
CA ASN A 77 5.17 -13.68 4.90
C ASN A 77 4.89 -12.17 4.97
N SER A 78 3.89 -11.68 4.22
CA SER A 78 3.46 -10.27 4.24
C SER A 78 3.06 -9.82 5.65
N ASN A 79 2.30 -10.64 6.38
CA ASN A 79 1.94 -10.37 7.78
C ASN A 79 3.16 -10.28 8.70
N ARG A 80 4.17 -11.14 8.50
CA ARG A 80 5.40 -11.11 9.29
C ARG A 80 6.23 -9.87 9.00
N GLU A 81 6.33 -9.49 7.73
CA GLU A 81 7.03 -8.28 7.30
C GLU A 81 6.33 -7.03 7.78
N GLY A 82 5.00 -6.95 7.63
CA GLY A 82 4.19 -5.85 8.13
C GLY A 82 4.35 -5.62 9.64
N LYS A 83 4.40 -6.68 10.45
CA LYS A 83 4.68 -6.57 11.90
C LYS A 83 6.06 -5.99 12.20
N LYS A 84 7.09 -6.36 11.43
CA LYS A 84 8.44 -5.82 11.59
C LYS A 84 8.49 -4.33 11.21
N LEU A 85 7.87 -3.97 10.08
CA LEU A 85 7.78 -2.58 9.63
C LEU A 85 7.01 -1.72 10.62
N ALA A 86 5.88 -2.20 11.15
CA ALA A 86 5.14 -1.50 12.21
C ALA A 86 5.97 -1.28 13.47
N GLY A 87 6.80 -2.26 13.87
CA GLY A 87 7.73 -2.12 14.98
C GLY A 87 8.78 -1.04 14.74
N LEU A 88 9.37 -1.01 13.55
CA LEU A 88 10.34 0.00 13.13
C LEU A 88 9.73 1.41 13.12
N LEU A 89 8.54 1.56 12.51
CA LEU A 89 7.81 2.82 12.46
C LEU A 89 7.47 3.36 13.86
N ARG A 90 7.08 2.48 14.81
CA ARG A 90 6.86 2.89 16.20
C ARG A 90 8.13 3.40 16.89
N GLY A 91 9.29 2.83 16.56
CA GLY A 91 10.57 3.35 16.99
C GLY A 91 10.84 4.77 16.51
N TYR A 92 10.62 5.03 15.23
CA TYR A 92 10.74 6.36 14.64
C TYR A 92 9.71 7.35 15.21
N LEU A 93 8.47 6.94 15.42
CA LEU A 93 7.43 7.76 16.06
C LEU A 93 7.82 8.18 17.48
N SER A 94 8.36 7.24 18.27
CA SER A 94 8.85 7.55 19.62
C SER A 94 9.97 8.57 19.61
N SER A 95 10.94 8.42 18.71
CA SER A 95 12.05 9.36 18.53
C SER A 95 11.55 10.73 18.07
N SER A 96 10.61 10.76 17.13
CA SER A 96 9.99 12.01 16.65
C SER A 96 9.25 12.76 17.76
N ARG A 97 8.50 12.03 18.62
CA ARG A 97 7.85 12.63 19.82
C ARG A 97 8.87 13.27 20.75
N ASN A 98 10.02 12.63 20.96
CA ASN A 98 11.08 13.19 21.79
C ASN A 98 11.60 14.52 21.22
N PHE A 99 11.81 14.63 19.91
CA PHE A 99 12.23 15.89 19.29
C PHE A 99 11.16 16.97 19.41
N VAL A 100 9.89 16.64 19.17
CA VAL A 100 8.77 17.56 19.35
C VAL A 100 8.71 18.08 20.80
N GLN A 101 8.86 17.19 21.79
CA GLN A 101 8.90 17.57 23.20
C GLN A 101 10.11 18.45 23.56
N GLN A 102 11.28 18.21 22.96
CA GLN A 102 12.44 19.07 23.14
C GLN A 102 12.19 20.49 22.61
N ILE A 103 11.58 20.61 21.43
CA ILE A 103 11.19 21.90 20.84
C ILE A 103 10.19 22.59 21.77
N GLN A 104 9.14 21.90 22.22
CA GLN A 104 8.14 22.44 23.15
C GLN A 104 8.75 22.99 24.44
N LYS A 105 9.72 22.29 25.01
CA LYS A 105 10.39 22.73 26.26
C LYS A 105 11.27 23.94 26.06
N VAL A 106 11.93 24.05 24.92
CA VAL A 106 12.86 25.16 24.63
C VAL A 106 12.12 26.39 24.12
N TRP A 107 10.96 26.22 23.48
CA TRP A 107 10.24 27.28 22.81
C TRP A 107 9.91 28.51 23.70
N PRO A 108 9.40 28.38 24.93
CA PRO A 108 9.12 29.55 25.79
C PRO A 108 10.34 30.43 26.03
N THR A 109 11.53 29.81 26.19
CA THR A 109 12.79 30.54 26.35
C THR A 109 13.17 31.26 25.05
N VAL A 110 13.05 30.59 23.92
CA VAL A 110 13.33 31.18 22.60
C VAL A 110 12.40 32.35 22.30
N GLU A 111 11.11 32.21 22.60
CA GLU A 111 10.10 33.25 22.41
C GLU A 111 10.44 34.49 23.28
N ALA A 112 10.80 34.29 24.55
CA ALA A 112 11.19 35.38 25.44
C ALA A 112 12.48 36.08 24.96
N GLU A 113 13.50 35.34 24.54
CA GLU A 113 14.72 35.92 23.97
C GLU A 113 14.48 36.67 22.68
N LEU A 114 13.62 36.14 21.79
CA LEU A 114 13.25 36.80 20.55
C LEU A 114 12.53 38.15 20.83
N LYS A 115 11.58 38.11 21.78
CA LYS A 115 10.86 39.31 22.21
C LYS A 115 11.82 40.36 22.77
N SER A 116 12.71 40.01 23.70
CA SER A 116 13.70 40.93 24.27
C SER A 116 14.59 41.56 23.20
N ARG A 117 15.11 40.77 22.26
CA ARG A 117 15.93 41.27 21.14
C ARG A 117 15.18 42.24 20.23
N LEU A 118 13.88 41.96 19.99
CA LEU A 118 13.05 42.85 19.19
C LEU A 118 12.78 44.16 19.93
N GLU A 119 12.48 44.11 21.23
CA GLU A 119 12.28 45.29 22.09
C GLU A 119 13.55 46.15 22.16
N GLU A 120 14.74 45.56 22.35
CA GLU A 120 16.03 46.26 22.34
C GLU A 120 16.28 46.98 20.99
N ARG A 121 16.01 46.28 19.87
CA ARG A 121 16.15 46.89 18.54
C ARG A 121 15.16 48.04 18.33
N VAL A 122 13.96 47.92 18.83
CA VAL A 122 12.93 48.96 18.74
C VAL A 122 13.31 50.18 19.56
N ALA A 123 13.86 50.00 20.76
CA ALA A 123 14.31 51.10 21.61
C ALA A 123 15.36 52.01 20.93
N ASP A 124 16.22 51.44 20.07
CA ASP A 124 17.19 52.23 19.28
C ASP A 124 16.51 53.10 18.20
N PHE A 125 15.27 52.76 17.79
CA PHE A 125 14.52 53.49 16.76
C PHE A 125 13.37 54.35 17.30
N GLU A 126 13.00 54.20 18.59
CA GLU A 126 11.88 54.96 19.22
C GLU A 126 11.98 56.48 19.03
N LYS A 127 13.21 57.02 18.94
CA LYS A 127 13.42 58.47 18.71
C LYS A 127 13.11 58.91 17.28
N ARG A 128 12.84 58.00 16.34
CA ARG A 128 12.72 58.28 14.90
C ARG A 128 11.43 57.80 14.25
N LEU A 129 10.66 56.96 14.91
CA LEU A 129 9.48 56.29 14.35
C LEU A 129 8.28 56.44 15.30
N ASP A 130 7.07 56.33 14.74
CA ASP A 130 5.82 56.31 15.48
C ASP A 130 5.75 55.03 16.37
N PRO A 131 5.59 55.18 17.70
CA PRO A 131 5.57 54.06 18.65
C PRO A 131 4.50 53.03 18.32
N SER A 132 3.32 53.47 17.83
CA SER A 132 2.23 52.54 17.50
C SER A 132 2.56 51.62 16.30
N ARG A 133 3.30 52.14 15.32
CA ARG A 133 3.80 51.37 14.17
C ARG A 133 4.88 50.37 14.58
N LEU A 134 5.75 50.76 15.49
CA LEU A 134 6.79 49.87 16.01
C LEU A 134 6.20 48.71 16.78
N GLU A 135 5.22 48.95 17.65
CA GLU A 135 4.52 47.88 18.38
C GLU A 135 3.82 46.90 17.44
N GLN A 136 3.14 47.38 16.41
CA GLN A 136 2.51 46.54 15.38
C GLN A 136 3.53 45.66 14.64
N GLU A 137 4.70 46.20 14.28
CA GLU A 137 5.74 45.45 13.60
C GLU A 137 6.36 44.36 14.49
N VAL A 138 6.58 44.65 15.79
CA VAL A 138 7.04 43.64 16.77
C VAL A 138 6.04 42.51 16.89
N VAL A 139 4.74 42.80 17.03
CA VAL A 139 3.69 41.80 17.12
C VAL A 139 3.66 40.96 15.83
N LEU A 140 3.80 41.58 14.66
CA LEU A 140 3.84 40.83 13.38
C LEU A 140 5.05 39.93 13.28
N LEU A 141 6.24 40.36 13.71
CA LEU A 141 7.46 39.55 13.70
C LEU A 141 7.38 38.38 14.67
N LEU A 142 6.84 38.60 15.87
CA LEU A 142 6.60 37.52 16.84
C LEU A 142 5.59 36.49 16.31
N SER A 143 4.50 36.94 15.69
CA SER A 143 3.51 36.06 15.07
C SER A 143 4.10 35.21 13.93
N LYS A 144 4.98 35.81 13.10
CA LYS A 144 5.67 35.05 12.02
C LYS A 144 6.65 34.02 12.55
N ALA A 145 7.21 34.19 13.74
CA ALA A 145 8.15 33.28 14.37
C ALA A 145 7.46 32.22 15.25
N ASP A 146 6.17 32.41 15.54
CA ASP A 146 5.43 31.44 16.39
C ASP A 146 5.31 30.08 15.70
N ILE A 147 5.67 29.02 16.43
CA ILE A 147 5.66 27.62 15.97
C ILE A 147 4.71 26.74 16.81
N ARG A 148 3.91 27.32 17.69
CA ARG A 148 3.05 26.54 18.59
C ARG A 148 2.03 25.70 17.84
N GLU A 149 1.41 26.30 16.82
CA GLU A 149 0.43 25.59 15.99
C GLU A 149 1.06 24.39 15.26
N GLU A 150 2.25 24.56 14.68
CA GLU A 150 2.97 23.50 13.98
C GLU A 150 3.37 22.37 14.95
N ILE A 151 3.78 22.69 16.16
CA ILE A 151 4.11 21.70 17.20
C ILE A 151 2.87 20.89 17.61
N ASP A 152 1.73 21.56 17.78
CA ASP A 152 0.47 20.89 18.13
C ASP A 152 -0.01 19.98 16.99
N ARG A 153 0.10 20.44 15.74
CA ARG A 153 -0.21 19.64 14.54
C ARG A 153 0.73 18.44 14.39
N LEU A 154 2.04 18.63 14.61
CA LEU A 154 3.00 17.50 14.64
C LEU A 154 2.59 16.44 15.66
N SER A 155 2.25 16.88 16.88
CA SER A 155 1.80 15.98 17.96
C SER A 155 0.52 15.22 17.57
N LEU A 156 -0.43 15.89 16.94
CA LEU A 156 -1.68 15.31 16.42
C LEU A 156 -1.40 14.26 15.34
N HIS A 157 -0.58 14.59 14.35
CA HIS A 157 -0.27 13.69 13.24
C HIS A 157 0.55 12.47 13.70
N LEU A 158 1.48 12.63 14.66
CA LEU A 158 2.21 11.51 15.27
C LEU A 158 1.26 10.54 16.00
N ASN A 159 0.27 11.07 16.73
CA ASN A 159 -0.72 10.25 17.43
C ASN A 159 -1.66 9.54 16.43
N GLU A 160 -2.10 10.25 15.38
CA GLU A 160 -2.92 9.64 14.33
C GLU A 160 -2.16 8.55 13.57
N THR A 161 -0.85 8.75 13.31
CA THR A 161 0.00 7.73 12.68
C THR A 161 0.05 6.45 13.53
N GLU A 162 0.23 6.59 14.85
CA GLU A 162 0.21 5.44 15.76
C GLU A 162 -1.15 4.71 15.74
N ARG A 163 -2.26 5.47 15.71
CA ARG A 163 -3.60 4.92 15.63
C ARG A 163 -3.83 4.15 14.32
N VAL A 164 -3.36 4.69 13.20
CA VAL A 164 -3.46 4.02 11.89
C VAL A 164 -2.61 2.75 11.84
N LEU A 165 -1.41 2.77 12.43
CA LEU A 165 -0.55 1.57 12.55
C LEU A 165 -1.16 0.46 13.41
N ALA A 166 -2.09 0.80 14.30
CA ALA A 166 -2.80 -0.17 15.15
C ALA A 166 -4.13 -0.62 14.54
N SER A 167 -4.60 -0.01 13.45
CA SER A 167 -5.86 -0.36 12.81
C SER A 167 -5.72 -1.56 11.87
N GLU A 168 -6.81 -2.29 11.66
CA GLU A 168 -6.88 -3.37 10.68
C GLU A 168 -7.19 -2.84 9.28
N GLY A 169 -6.75 -3.55 8.26
CA GLY A 169 -7.01 -3.26 6.85
C GLY A 169 -5.91 -2.44 6.16
N PRO A 170 -6.14 -2.01 4.91
CA PRO A 170 -5.13 -1.32 4.11
C PRO A 170 -4.87 0.09 4.66
N THR A 171 -3.67 0.31 5.18
CA THR A 171 -3.27 1.56 5.86
C THR A 171 -2.28 2.41 5.07
N GLY A 172 -1.64 1.87 4.03
CA GLY A 172 -0.53 2.50 3.32
C GLY A 172 -0.83 3.93 2.84
N ARG A 173 -1.94 4.15 2.12
CA ARG A 173 -2.32 5.49 1.62
C ARG A 173 -2.54 6.52 2.74
N ARG A 174 -3.10 6.08 3.86
CA ARG A 174 -3.37 6.96 4.99
C ARG A 174 -2.08 7.32 5.72
N LEU A 175 -1.16 6.37 5.85
CA LEU A 175 0.18 6.62 6.39
C LEU A 175 0.97 7.55 5.48
N ASP A 176 0.97 7.35 4.16
CA ASP A 176 1.66 8.25 3.22
C ASP A 176 1.15 9.70 3.35
N PHE A 177 -0.17 9.91 3.41
CA PHE A 177 -0.74 11.23 3.67
C PHE A 177 -0.24 11.83 4.99
N LEU A 178 -0.21 11.05 6.07
CA LEU A 178 0.29 11.52 7.38
C LEU A 178 1.78 11.85 7.34
N MET A 179 2.59 11.12 6.58
CA MET A 179 4.01 11.46 6.38
C MET A 179 4.17 12.78 5.64
N GLN A 180 3.32 13.08 4.66
CA GLN A 180 3.32 14.36 3.95
C GLN A 180 2.96 15.52 4.89
N GLU A 181 1.93 15.36 5.73
CA GLU A 181 1.54 16.38 6.71
C GLU A 181 2.64 16.59 7.77
N LEU A 182 3.22 15.51 8.32
CA LEU A 182 4.36 15.60 9.23
C LEU A 182 5.54 16.34 8.61
N ASN A 183 5.87 16.07 7.35
CA ASN A 183 6.94 16.74 6.63
C ASN A 183 6.63 18.24 6.43
N ARG A 184 5.39 18.57 6.10
CA ARG A 184 4.94 19.95 5.95
C ARG A 184 5.12 20.75 7.24
N GLU A 185 4.61 20.23 8.37
CA GLU A 185 4.73 20.90 9.67
C GLU A 185 6.20 21.01 10.14
N ALA A 186 7.00 19.96 9.96
CA ALA A 186 8.42 19.98 10.28
C ALA A 186 9.21 20.99 9.43
N ASN A 187 8.85 21.15 8.15
CA ASN A 187 9.43 22.18 7.29
C ASN A 187 9.09 23.59 7.77
N THR A 188 7.85 23.82 8.20
CA THR A 188 7.40 25.12 8.71
C THR A 188 8.12 25.45 10.03
N VAL A 189 8.22 24.48 10.95
CA VAL A 189 9.03 24.63 12.17
C VAL A 189 10.47 24.99 11.84
N GLY A 190 11.09 24.27 10.89
CA GLY A 190 12.48 24.55 10.46
C GLY A 190 12.66 25.93 9.85
N ALA A 191 11.70 26.40 9.04
CA ALA A 191 11.75 27.71 8.40
C ALA A 191 11.55 28.87 9.41
N LYS A 192 10.74 28.67 10.45
CA LYS A 192 10.48 29.63 11.52
C LYS A 192 11.51 29.56 12.67
N ALA A 193 12.36 28.51 12.69
CA ALA A 193 13.31 28.27 13.79
C ALA A 193 14.36 29.38 13.89
N ALA A 194 14.23 30.22 14.90
CA ALA A 194 15.15 31.31 15.20
C ALA A 194 16.30 30.93 16.16
N HIS A 195 16.31 29.72 16.69
CA HIS A 195 17.28 29.26 17.70
C HIS A 195 17.98 27.98 17.24
N PRO A 196 19.33 27.85 17.41
CA PRO A 196 20.12 26.70 16.93
C PRO A 196 19.59 25.33 17.39
N LYS A 197 19.13 25.21 18.64
CA LYS A 197 18.56 23.95 19.17
C LYS A 197 17.26 23.55 18.46
N THR A 198 16.39 24.52 18.18
CA THR A 198 15.14 24.28 17.47
C THR A 198 15.44 23.87 16.03
N THR A 199 16.41 24.52 15.38
CA THR A 199 16.87 24.18 14.05
C THR A 199 17.41 22.76 13.98
N ALA A 200 18.32 22.37 14.90
CA ALA A 200 18.88 21.04 14.95
C ALA A 200 17.77 19.96 15.13
N SER A 201 16.90 20.14 16.12
CA SER A 201 15.79 19.21 16.37
C SER A 201 14.82 19.10 15.18
N SER A 202 14.59 20.20 14.44
CA SER A 202 13.75 20.18 13.24
C SER A 202 14.39 19.40 12.10
N VAL A 203 15.71 19.47 11.94
CA VAL A 203 16.46 18.68 10.94
C VAL A 203 16.39 17.20 11.28
N ASP A 204 16.67 16.82 12.54
CA ASP A 204 16.60 15.43 12.99
C ASP A 204 15.18 14.86 12.82
N LEU A 205 14.15 15.66 13.16
CA LEU A 205 12.75 15.28 12.96
C LEU A 205 12.44 15.03 11.48
N LYS A 206 12.92 15.86 10.57
CA LYS A 206 12.74 15.68 9.11
C LYS A 206 13.40 14.41 8.61
N VAL A 207 14.60 14.08 9.08
CA VAL A 207 15.27 12.83 8.74
C VAL A 207 14.44 11.63 9.16
N LEU A 208 13.89 11.62 10.37
CA LEU A 208 13.04 10.53 10.84
C LEU A 208 11.73 10.42 10.03
N ILE A 209 11.11 11.56 9.69
CA ILE A 209 9.89 11.58 8.87
C ILE A 209 10.17 11.01 7.48
N GLU A 210 11.29 11.35 6.86
CA GLU A 210 11.65 10.79 5.55
C GLU A 210 11.95 9.29 5.63
N GLN A 211 12.64 8.83 6.68
CA GLN A 211 12.83 7.40 6.93
C GLN A 211 11.50 6.67 7.11
N MET A 212 10.55 7.25 7.86
CA MET A 212 9.20 6.69 7.99
C MET A 212 8.50 6.62 6.63
N ARG A 213 8.59 7.68 5.82
CA ARG A 213 7.97 7.75 4.51
C ARG A 213 8.48 6.67 3.56
N GLU A 214 9.80 6.46 3.51
CA GLU A 214 10.41 5.38 2.73
C GLU A 214 9.88 3.99 3.14
N GLN A 215 9.72 3.76 4.45
CA GLN A 215 9.17 2.49 4.92
C GLN A 215 7.68 2.34 4.62
N VAL A 216 6.91 3.43 4.68
CA VAL A 216 5.47 3.43 4.37
C VAL A 216 5.21 3.09 2.90
N GLN A 217 6.07 3.53 1.98
CA GLN A 217 5.97 3.20 0.55
C GLN A 217 6.11 1.70 0.27
N ASN A 218 6.69 0.93 1.20
CA ASN A 218 6.81 -0.52 1.11
C ASN A 218 5.66 -1.27 1.81
N ILE A 219 4.67 -0.56 2.34
CA ILE A 219 3.46 -1.13 2.96
C ILE A 219 2.34 -1.14 1.92
N GLU A 220 1.86 -2.35 1.62
CA GLU A 220 0.65 -2.57 0.82
C GLU A 220 -0.63 -2.53 1.67
#